data_04b7ba0a0486e4577dcee29ea25aa8a3
#
_entry.id   04b7ba0a0486e4577dcee29ea25aa8a3
#
_cell.length_a   1.000
_cell.length_b   1.000
_cell.length_c   1.000
_cell.angle_alpha   90.00
_cell.angle_beta   90.00
_cell.angle_gamma   90.00
#
_symmetry.space_group_name_H-M   'P 1'
#
loop_
_entity.id
_entity.type
_entity.pdbx_description
1 polymer ?
#
loop_
_entity_poly.entity_id
_entity_poly.type
_entity_poly.pdbx_seq_one_letter_code
_entity_poly.pdbx_strand_id
1 'polypeptide(L)'
;MAMGLVVLLSALSLFFLVEFFSLRNIGKDKEGRKEGNDSLSKDVHFFSIGFFVITAMLFSFTRIIPILTKEALLAKESFRFTNEKVSFDGFVYDEPDKKYIKQTLYIKQLQDISIGEQVLSKNHGFILTKVDNYENFRMGQVCQFSGTLVEPENFDDFDYKQYLHNQRVFYILENPTYDCPVAGEQGGVDTLREGNVVKNFLIDLKNSLIEKIDSSLHEHSSSLLAGILFGQDRRLEKSFDERTRITGVSHITAASGYNITILVIAVNKLLFFLPKKMKILFSMGIIWCFALLSGLSSSIIRACIMSSLSLIAIFFGRESVVHITTPLVCFIFVIFDPLIILDVGFALSVSAILGLTYILPIFEQGKGSRLKLQFLSDYVFPTLSCTISTLPVSVLNFKTLSLWSLPVNAVILPIVEGTMLWGVLSLLFYEIHEGLSQFLFTVVDLQLKFFEYVVNLVGGLGIGYWELSCQISTFVSICIFSVIFLLVIYFYPIENEQYNYYLKNS
;
A
#
# COMPACT_ATOMS: atom_id res chain seq x y z
N MET A 1 -16.44 -8.84 -7.13
CA MET A 1 -16.74 -8.29 -5.81
C MET A 1 -16.98 -9.36 -4.74
N ALA A 2 -17.99 -10.22 -4.85
CA ALA A 2 -18.25 -11.28 -3.87
C ALA A 2 -17.07 -12.24 -3.64
N MET A 3 -16.26 -12.51 -4.65
CA MET A 3 -15.12 -13.45 -4.55
C MET A 3 -13.93 -12.91 -3.76
N GLY A 4 -13.62 -11.61 -3.84
CA GLY A 4 -12.57 -11.02 -3.00
C GLY A 4 -12.93 -11.07 -1.53
N LEU A 5 -14.21 -10.84 -1.20
CA LEU A 5 -14.76 -10.97 0.15
C LEU A 5 -14.66 -12.43 0.65
N VAL A 6 -14.99 -13.40 -0.21
CA VAL A 6 -14.90 -14.83 0.13
C VAL A 6 -13.44 -15.24 0.39
N VAL A 7 -12.49 -14.78 -0.42
CA VAL A 7 -11.05 -15.06 -0.22
C VAL A 7 -10.54 -14.42 1.06
N LEU A 8 -10.91 -13.18 1.36
CA LEU A 8 -10.50 -12.51 2.59
C LEU A 8 -11.16 -13.15 3.83
N LEU A 9 -12.43 -13.47 3.77
CA LEU A 9 -13.14 -14.16 4.85
C LEU A 9 -12.62 -15.60 5.06
N SER A 10 -12.26 -16.29 3.98
CA SER A 10 -11.62 -17.59 4.06
C SER A 10 -10.20 -17.49 4.61
N ALA A 11 -9.42 -16.48 4.24
CA ALA A 11 -8.09 -16.23 4.82
C ALA A 11 -8.16 -15.89 6.32
N LEU A 12 -9.12 -15.07 6.74
CA LEU A 12 -9.35 -14.77 8.15
C LEU A 12 -9.91 -15.96 8.93
N SER A 13 -10.86 -16.72 8.36
CA SER A 13 -11.37 -17.95 9.01
C SER A 13 -10.29 -19.01 9.11
N LEU A 14 -9.38 -19.08 8.13
CA LEU A 14 -8.20 -19.90 8.15
C LEU A 14 -7.26 -19.53 9.28
N PHE A 15 -6.96 -18.24 9.43
CA PHE A 15 -6.19 -17.70 10.53
C PHE A 15 -6.73 -18.20 11.88
N PHE A 16 -8.05 -18.09 12.08
CA PHE A 16 -8.68 -18.55 13.34
C PHE A 16 -8.66 -20.06 13.51
N LEU A 17 -8.82 -20.84 12.43
CA LEU A 17 -8.75 -22.29 12.50
C LEU A 17 -7.33 -22.76 12.83
N VAL A 18 -6.31 -22.20 12.20
CA VAL A 18 -4.90 -22.54 12.49
C VAL A 18 -4.54 -22.20 13.94
N GLU A 19 -4.93 -21.01 14.41
CA GLU A 19 -4.75 -20.60 15.80
C GLU A 19 -5.53 -21.51 16.76
N PHE A 20 -6.77 -21.84 16.45
CA PHE A 20 -7.60 -22.75 17.26
C PHE A 20 -7.00 -24.16 17.35
N PHE A 21 -6.52 -24.74 16.23
CA PHE A 21 -5.90 -26.06 16.24
C PHE A 21 -4.52 -26.05 16.90
N SER A 22 -3.73 -24.98 16.73
CA SER A 22 -2.45 -24.78 17.41
C SER A 22 -2.61 -24.80 18.93
N LEU A 23 -3.59 -24.05 19.45
CA LEU A 23 -3.85 -23.98 20.90
C LEU A 23 -4.47 -25.27 21.46
N ARG A 24 -5.31 -25.97 20.71
CA ARG A 24 -5.89 -27.25 21.12
C ARG A 24 -4.83 -28.34 21.29
N ASN A 25 -3.76 -28.31 20.46
CA ASN A 25 -2.65 -29.25 20.61
C ASN A 25 -1.76 -28.92 21.80
N ILE A 26 -1.56 -27.64 22.12
CA ILE A 26 -0.83 -27.20 23.33
C ILE A 26 -1.56 -27.65 24.61
N GLY A 27 -2.90 -27.72 24.59
CA GLY A 27 -3.70 -28.21 25.73
C GLY A 27 -3.58 -29.71 25.97
N LYS A 28 -3.39 -30.52 24.91
CA LYS A 28 -3.29 -32.00 25.06
C LYS A 28 -1.97 -32.49 25.60
N ASP A 29 -0.86 -31.79 25.33
CA ASP A 29 0.46 -32.19 25.85
C ASP A 29 0.67 -31.82 27.35
N LYS A 30 -0.22 -31.02 27.94
CA LYS A 30 -0.12 -30.57 29.34
C LYS A 30 -1.00 -31.29 30.34
N GLU A 31 -1.80 -32.29 29.94
CA GLU A 31 -2.58 -33.10 30.89
C GLU A 31 -1.71 -33.89 31.87
N GLY A 32 -0.38 -33.89 31.72
CA GLY A 32 0.57 -34.56 32.62
C GLY A 32 1.26 -33.67 33.67
N ARG A 33 1.08 -32.37 33.70
CA ARG A 33 1.70 -31.47 34.69
C ARG A 33 0.71 -30.46 35.26
N LYS A 34 0.54 -30.55 36.59
CA LYS A 34 -0.25 -29.64 37.43
C LYS A 34 0.33 -28.20 37.38
N GLU A 35 -0.20 -27.38 36.49
CA GLU A 35 -0.12 -25.94 36.57
C GLU A 35 -1.43 -25.33 36.04
N GLY A 36 -2.45 -25.34 36.91
CA GLY A 36 -3.86 -25.14 36.54
C GLY A 36 -4.33 -23.70 36.38
N ASN A 37 -3.48 -22.65 36.57
CA ASN A 37 -3.95 -21.27 36.51
C ASN A 37 -3.48 -20.47 35.27
N ASP A 38 -2.36 -20.85 34.65
CA ASP A 38 -1.84 -20.08 33.50
C ASP A 38 -2.50 -20.49 32.16
N SER A 39 -2.99 -21.72 32.03
CA SER A 39 -3.67 -22.17 30.82
C SER A 39 -5.05 -21.53 30.68
N LEU A 40 -5.79 -21.38 31.76
CA LEU A 40 -7.13 -20.79 31.77
C LEU A 40 -7.11 -19.31 31.36
N SER A 41 -6.08 -18.57 31.78
CA SER A 41 -5.94 -17.16 31.38
C SER A 41 -5.64 -16.99 29.89
N LYS A 42 -4.83 -17.89 29.30
CA LYS A 42 -4.50 -17.86 27.86
C LYS A 42 -5.70 -18.23 26.98
N ASP A 43 -6.48 -19.23 27.41
CA ASP A 43 -7.70 -19.63 26.71
C ASP A 43 -8.76 -18.53 26.75
N VAL A 44 -8.92 -17.83 27.88
CA VAL A 44 -9.84 -16.67 28.01
C VAL A 44 -9.40 -15.51 27.12
N HIS A 45 -8.10 -15.20 27.02
CA HIS A 45 -7.60 -14.15 26.11
C HIS A 45 -7.84 -14.51 24.65
N PHE A 46 -7.68 -15.78 24.28
CA PHE A 46 -7.93 -16.23 22.92
C PHE A 46 -9.42 -16.17 22.54
N PHE A 47 -10.30 -16.67 23.39
CA PHE A 47 -11.75 -16.55 23.17
C PHE A 47 -12.21 -15.09 23.10
N SER A 48 -11.60 -14.20 23.88
CA SER A 48 -11.92 -12.77 23.84
C SER A 48 -11.49 -12.13 22.53
N ILE A 49 -10.31 -12.47 21.98
CA ILE A 49 -9.84 -11.98 20.68
C ILE A 49 -10.72 -12.52 19.55
N GLY A 50 -11.01 -13.82 19.54
CA GLY A 50 -11.90 -14.44 18.54
C GLY A 50 -13.30 -13.83 18.55
N PHE A 51 -13.88 -13.65 19.72
CA PHE A 51 -15.17 -12.99 19.91
C PHE A 51 -15.14 -11.54 19.44
N PHE A 52 -14.07 -10.81 19.77
CA PHE A 52 -13.87 -9.41 19.34
C PHE A 52 -13.79 -9.28 17.83
N VAL A 53 -13.05 -10.18 17.14
CA VAL A 53 -12.94 -10.16 15.68
C VAL A 53 -14.26 -10.56 15.01
N ILE A 54 -14.98 -11.56 15.51
CA ILE A 54 -16.29 -11.95 14.99
C ILE A 54 -17.29 -10.79 15.18
N THR A 55 -17.29 -10.16 16.35
CA THR A 55 -18.14 -9.01 16.63
C THR A 55 -17.81 -7.83 15.72
N ALA A 56 -16.53 -7.61 15.47
CA ALA A 56 -16.06 -6.59 14.53
C ALA A 56 -16.51 -6.86 13.10
N MET A 57 -16.41 -8.11 12.65
CA MET A 57 -16.90 -8.53 11.34
C MET A 57 -18.42 -8.32 11.22
N LEU A 58 -19.20 -8.76 12.20
CA LEU A 58 -20.64 -8.55 12.21
C LEU A 58 -21.02 -7.08 12.22
N PHE A 59 -20.34 -6.28 13.02
CA PHE A 59 -20.51 -4.82 13.04
C PHE A 59 -20.17 -4.18 11.70
N SER A 60 -19.10 -4.65 11.05
CA SER A 60 -18.71 -4.20 9.71
C SER A 60 -19.77 -4.54 8.67
N PHE A 61 -20.33 -5.76 8.71
CA PHE A 61 -21.42 -6.17 7.83
C PHE A 61 -22.64 -5.26 7.96
N THR A 62 -23.04 -4.93 9.20
CA THR A 62 -24.19 -4.04 9.43
C THR A 62 -23.96 -2.62 8.91
N ARG A 63 -22.71 -2.17 8.82
CA ARG A 63 -22.35 -0.85 8.23
C ARG A 63 -22.14 -0.89 6.73
N ILE A 64 -21.63 -2.00 6.18
CA ILE A 64 -21.38 -2.15 4.73
C ILE A 64 -22.70 -2.11 3.97
N ILE A 65 -23.74 -2.79 4.43
CA ILE A 65 -25.04 -2.85 3.73
C ILE A 65 -25.64 -1.47 3.45
N PRO A 66 -25.83 -0.57 4.44
CA PRO A 66 -26.38 0.76 4.18
C PRO A 66 -25.44 1.64 3.33
N ILE A 67 -24.11 1.45 3.42
CA ILE A 67 -23.17 2.19 2.58
C ILE A 67 -23.26 1.74 1.13
N LEU A 68 -23.23 0.43 0.89
CA LEU A 68 -23.40 -0.13 -0.47
C LEU A 68 -24.76 0.24 -1.08
N THR A 69 -25.83 0.24 -0.30
CA THR A 69 -27.15 0.68 -0.78
C THR A 69 -27.17 2.16 -1.10
N LYS A 70 -26.54 3.00 -0.28
CA LYS A 70 -26.42 4.44 -0.55
C LYS A 70 -25.56 4.71 -1.78
N GLU A 71 -24.41 4.04 -1.93
CA GLU A 71 -23.54 4.18 -3.10
C GLU A 71 -24.22 3.64 -4.37
N ALA A 72 -24.95 2.54 -4.29
CA ALA A 72 -25.72 2.03 -5.40
C ALA A 72 -26.87 3.00 -5.81
N LEU A 73 -27.48 3.68 -4.85
CA LEU A 73 -28.47 4.74 -5.12
C LEU A 73 -27.80 5.96 -5.76
N LEU A 74 -26.66 6.42 -5.24
CA LEU A 74 -25.88 7.51 -5.80
C LEU A 74 -25.39 7.18 -7.22
N ALA A 75 -24.91 5.98 -7.44
CA ALA A 75 -24.52 5.50 -8.76
C ALA A 75 -25.72 5.46 -9.72
N LYS A 76 -26.91 5.05 -9.27
CA LYS A 76 -28.12 5.04 -10.10
C LYS A 76 -28.62 6.45 -10.43
N GLU A 77 -28.46 7.40 -9.52
CA GLU A 77 -28.75 8.82 -9.78
C GLU A 77 -27.73 9.46 -10.72
N SER A 78 -26.48 9.01 -10.70
CA SER A 78 -25.41 9.53 -11.55
C SER A 78 -25.64 9.25 -13.04
N PHE A 79 -26.33 8.20 -13.44
CA PHE A 79 -26.66 7.92 -14.85
C PHE A 79 -27.48 9.01 -15.57
N ARG A 80 -28.08 9.94 -14.82
CA ARG A 80 -28.95 10.96 -15.38
C ARG A 80 -28.22 12.10 -16.10
N PHE A 81 -26.90 12.28 -15.81
CA PHE A 81 -26.12 13.41 -16.30
C PHE A 81 -25.07 13.02 -17.35
N THR A 82 -25.12 11.81 -17.88
CA THR A 82 -24.17 11.33 -18.88
C THR A 82 -24.37 12.04 -20.21
N ASN A 83 -23.27 12.47 -20.85
CA ASN A 83 -23.20 13.23 -22.12
C ASN A 83 -23.73 14.67 -22.05
N GLU A 84 -23.93 15.21 -20.85
CA GLU A 84 -24.31 16.62 -20.70
C GLU A 84 -23.06 17.53 -20.63
N LYS A 85 -23.14 18.69 -21.33
CA LYS A 85 -22.11 19.72 -21.21
C LYS A 85 -22.36 20.53 -19.94
N VAL A 86 -21.34 20.63 -19.11
CA VAL A 86 -21.41 21.34 -17.85
C VAL A 86 -20.33 22.40 -17.77
N SER A 87 -20.61 23.46 -17.01
CA SER A 87 -19.61 24.43 -16.55
C SER A 87 -19.84 24.68 -15.07
N PHE A 88 -18.79 24.58 -14.27
CA PHE A 88 -18.88 24.70 -12.82
C PHE A 88 -17.57 25.19 -12.21
N ASP A 89 -17.69 25.82 -11.05
CA ASP A 89 -16.56 26.17 -10.22
C ASP A 89 -16.18 24.98 -9.33
N GLY A 90 -14.94 24.60 -9.40
CA GLY A 90 -14.40 23.48 -8.62
C GLY A 90 -12.97 23.74 -8.18
N PHE A 91 -12.51 22.94 -7.22
CA PHE A 91 -11.12 22.96 -6.83
C PHE A 91 -10.46 21.59 -6.98
N VAL A 92 -9.17 21.61 -7.24
CA VAL A 92 -8.36 20.37 -7.29
C VAL A 92 -8.25 19.81 -5.90
N TYR A 93 -8.95 18.70 -5.64
CA TYR A 93 -9.11 18.12 -4.30
C TYR A 93 -7.86 17.41 -3.80
N ASP A 94 -7.19 16.70 -4.71
CA ASP A 94 -5.98 15.94 -4.38
C ASP A 94 -4.81 16.37 -5.25
N GLU A 95 -3.61 15.92 -4.91
CA GLU A 95 -2.42 16.21 -5.70
C GLU A 95 -2.59 15.69 -7.12
N PRO A 96 -2.33 16.53 -8.17
CA PRO A 96 -2.42 16.08 -9.56
C PRO A 96 -1.54 14.87 -9.83
N ASP A 97 -2.12 13.78 -10.32
CA ASP A 97 -1.38 12.58 -10.71
C ASP A 97 -0.78 12.78 -12.10
N LYS A 98 0.48 13.20 -12.16
CA LYS A 98 1.20 13.49 -13.41
C LYS A 98 1.76 12.21 -13.99
N LYS A 99 1.24 11.75 -15.14
CA LYS A 99 1.80 10.68 -15.97
C LYS A 99 2.59 11.29 -17.11
N TYR A 100 3.29 10.46 -17.89
CA TYR A 100 4.22 10.90 -18.92
C TYR A 100 3.68 12.00 -19.88
N ILE A 101 2.41 11.94 -20.27
CA ILE A 101 1.79 12.87 -21.23
C ILE A 101 0.68 13.69 -20.57
N LYS A 102 -0.11 13.08 -19.71
CA LYS A 102 -1.32 13.66 -19.12
C LYS A 102 -1.28 13.58 -17.61
N GLN A 103 -1.89 14.56 -16.95
CA GLN A 103 -2.13 14.53 -15.53
C GLN A 103 -3.61 14.28 -15.25
N THR A 104 -3.87 13.54 -14.20
CA THR A 104 -5.23 13.24 -13.73
C THR A 104 -5.56 14.15 -12.56
N LEU A 105 -6.68 14.86 -12.66
CA LEU A 105 -7.17 15.75 -11.62
C LEU A 105 -8.44 15.17 -11.00
N TYR A 106 -8.50 15.18 -9.67
CA TYR A 106 -9.72 14.94 -8.90
C TYR A 106 -10.32 16.27 -8.50
N ILE A 107 -11.45 16.62 -9.10
CA ILE A 107 -12.11 17.91 -8.93
C ILE A 107 -13.27 17.73 -7.95
N LYS A 108 -13.35 18.59 -6.95
CA LYS A 108 -14.51 18.72 -6.09
C LYS A 108 -15.25 20.01 -6.42
N GLN A 109 -16.55 19.88 -6.61
CA GLN A 109 -17.43 21.01 -6.90
C GLN A 109 -17.55 21.93 -5.67
N LEU A 110 -17.56 23.23 -5.88
CA LEU A 110 -17.84 24.22 -4.84
C LEU A 110 -19.32 24.42 -4.61
N GLN A 111 -20.12 24.33 -5.68
CA GLN A 111 -21.56 24.52 -5.68
C GLN A 111 -22.27 23.37 -6.39
N ASP A 112 -23.57 23.27 -6.18
CA ASP A 112 -24.40 22.32 -6.91
C ASP A 112 -24.47 22.73 -8.38
N ILE A 113 -24.32 21.77 -9.31
CA ILE A 113 -24.37 22.01 -10.76
C ILE A 113 -25.81 21.81 -11.22
N SER A 114 -26.42 22.87 -11.78
CA SER A 114 -27.75 22.78 -12.38
C SER A 114 -27.63 22.42 -13.86
N ILE A 115 -28.31 21.34 -14.27
CA ILE A 115 -28.36 20.85 -15.65
C ILE A 115 -29.85 20.72 -16.03
N GLY A 116 -30.36 21.76 -16.70
CA GLY A 116 -31.80 21.85 -16.98
C GLY A 116 -32.63 21.96 -15.70
N GLU A 117 -33.60 21.03 -15.52
CA GLU A 117 -34.41 20.94 -14.29
C GLU A 117 -33.78 20.08 -13.17
N GLN A 118 -32.62 19.50 -13.42
CA GLN A 118 -31.94 18.59 -12.48
C GLN A 118 -30.72 19.26 -11.84
N VAL A 119 -30.39 18.83 -10.61
CA VAL A 119 -29.28 19.38 -9.82
C VAL A 119 -28.35 18.26 -9.42
N LEU A 120 -27.08 18.36 -9.82
CA LEU A 120 -26.00 17.52 -9.34
C LEU A 120 -25.44 18.12 -8.05
N SER A 121 -25.68 17.48 -6.93
CA SER A 121 -25.26 17.97 -5.62
C SER A 121 -23.73 17.96 -5.47
N LYS A 122 -23.17 19.00 -4.86
CA LYS A 122 -21.73 19.09 -4.50
C LYS A 122 -21.23 17.94 -3.61
N ASN A 123 -22.14 17.21 -2.98
CA ASN A 123 -21.81 16.06 -2.15
C ASN A 123 -21.80 14.72 -2.92
N HIS A 124 -21.96 14.76 -4.26
CA HIS A 124 -22.08 13.57 -5.10
C HIS A 124 -20.74 12.84 -5.38
N GLY A 125 -19.65 13.27 -4.78
CA GLY A 125 -18.32 12.69 -4.96
C GLY A 125 -17.37 13.62 -5.69
N PHE A 126 -16.47 13.02 -6.47
CA PHE A 126 -15.45 13.72 -7.24
C PHE A 126 -15.70 13.54 -8.74
N ILE A 127 -15.28 14.54 -9.51
CA ILE A 127 -15.22 14.48 -10.96
C ILE A 127 -13.75 14.29 -11.34
N LEU A 128 -13.45 13.28 -12.15
CA LEU A 128 -12.11 13.02 -12.64
C LEU A 128 -11.94 13.65 -14.03
N THR A 129 -10.82 14.30 -14.27
CA THR A 129 -10.45 14.75 -15.60
C THR A 129 -8.99 14.49 -15.92
N LYS A 130 -8.67 14.38 -17.21
CA LYS A 130 -7.31 14.21 -17.71
C LYS A 130 -6.94 15.42 -18.54
N VAL A 131 -5.93 16.17 -18.09
CA VAL A 131 -5.39 17.35 -18.78
C VAL A 131 -3.94 17.11 -19.17
N ASP A 132 -3.41 17.91 -20.09
CA ASP A 132 -2.03 17.80 -20.53
C ASP A 132 -1.04 18.25 -19.43
N ASN A 133 0.16 17.67 -19.41
CA ASN A 133 1.19 17.97 -18.41
C ASN A 133 1.83 19.36 -18.51
N TYR A 134 1.53 20.11 -19.57
CA TYR A 134 2.07 21.47 -19.73
C TYR A 134 1.52 22.46 -18.71
N GLU A 135 0.38 22.17 -18.14
CA GLU A 135 -0.27 22.99 -17.11
C GLU A 135 0.13 22.52 -15.71
N ASN A 136 0.56 23.45 -14.88
CA ASN A 136 0.94 23.15 -13.50
C ASN A 136 -0.23 23.41 -12.54
N PHE A 137 -1.14 22.45 -12.44
CA PHE A 137 -2.18 22.50 -11.40
C PHE A 137 -1.59 22.22 -10.01
N ARG A 138 -2.14 22.91 -9.02
CA ARG A 138 -1.80 22.70 -7.60
C ARG A 138 -3.02 22.24 -6.84
N MET A 139 -2.80 21.43 -5.83
CA MET A 139 -3.87 21.06 -4.90
C MET A 139 -4.49 22.29 -4.23
N GLY A 140 -5.82 22.30 -4.09
CA GLY A 140 -6.58 23.44 -3.56
C GLY A 140 -6.81 24.58 -4.55
N GLN A 141 -6.24 24.53 -5.76
CA GLN A 141 -6.45 25.54 -6.79
C GLN A 141 -7.90 25.51 -7.26
N VAL A 142 -8.54 26.68 -7.19
CA VAL A 142 -9.91 26.89 -7.65
C VAL A 142 -9.87 27.33 -9.12
N CYS A 143 -10.64 26.65 -9.95
CA CYS A 143 -10.78 26.95 -11.37
C CYS A 143 -12.24 26.77 -11.80
N GLN A 144 -12.63 27.45 -12.86
CA GLN A 144 -13.86 27.16 -13.58
C GLN A 144 -13.55 26.06 -14.60
N PHE A 145 -14.24 24.92 -14.46
CA PHE A 145 -14.12 23.79 -15.37
C PHE A 145 -15.33 23.69 -16.27
N SER A 146 -15.13 23.38 -17.54
CA SER A 146 -16.20 23.04 -18.45
C SER A 146 -15.82 21.87 -19.35
N GLY A 147 -16.82 21.06 -19.72
CA GLY A 147 -16.61 19.87 -20.53
C GLY A 147 -17.86 18.99 -20.55
N THR A 148 -17.72 17.79 -21.07
CA THR A 148 -18.82 16.81 -21.13
C THR A 148 -18.65 15.79 -20.02
N LEU A 149 -19.68 15.59 -19.20
CA LEU A 149 -19.69 14.53 -18.20
C LEU A 149 -19.95 13.18 -18.87
N VAL A 150 -19.05 12.24 -18.66
CA VAL A 150 -19.17 10.88 -19.20
C VAL A 150 -19.05 9.86 -18.06
N GLU A 151 -19.79 8.79 -18.16
CA GLU A 151 -19.66 7.68 -17.23
C GLU A 151 -18.35 6.91 -17.50
N PRO A 152 -17.62 6.47 -16.45
CA PRO A 152 -16.46 5.61 -16.65
C PRO A 152 -16.82 4.31 -17.37
N GLU A 153 -16.09 3.97 -18.42
CA GLU A 153 -16.24 2.70 -19.15
C GLU A 153 -15.27 1.64 -18.60
N ASN A 154 -15.72 0.40 -18.62
CA ASN A 154 -14.85 -0.73 -18.26
C ASN A 154 -13.89 -1.05 -19.39
N PHE A 155 -12.67 -1.41 -19.06
CA PHE A 155 -11.72 -1.99 -20.01
C PHE A 155 -11.93 -3.52 -20.05
N ASP A 156 -11.57 -4.15 -21.16
CA ASP A 156 -11.87 -5.56 -21.48
C ASP A 156 -11.64 -6.55 -20.33
N ASP A 157 -10.72 -6.28 -19.42
CA ASP A 157 -10.36 -7.18 -18.32
C ASP A 157 -10.41 -6.53 -16.92
N PHE A 158 -10.67 -5.22 -16.83
CA PHE A 158 -10.65 -4.49 -15.57
C PHE A 158 -11.95 -3.69 -15.35
N ASP A 159 -12.61 -3.92 -14.23
CA ASP A 159 -13.80 -3.16 -13.81
C ASP A 159 -13.41 -1.77 -13.31
N TYR A 160 -13.03 -0.90 -14.27
CA TYR A 160 -12.55 0.45 -14.00
C TYR A 160 -13.65 1.33 -13.39
N LYS A 161 -14.89 1.11 -13.78
CA LYS A 161 -16.05 1.79 -13.19
C LYS A 161 -16.16 1.52 -11.69
N GLN A 162 -16.10 0.24 -11.30
CA GLN A 162 -16.13 -0.14 -9.89
C GLN A 162 -14.92 0.38 -9.11
N TYR A 163 -13.75 0.38 -9.72
CA TYR A 163 -12.53 0.94 -9.12
C TYR A 163 -12.68 2.44 -8.82
N LEU A 164 -13.20 3.22 -9.77
CA LEU A 164 -13.46 4.65 -9.58
C LEU A 164 -14.60 4.91 -8.59
N HIS A 165 -15.64 4.11 -8.61
CA HIS A 165 -16.74 4.22 -7.63
C HIS A 165 -16.24 4.02 -6.19
N ASN A 166 -15.31 3.08 -5.97
CA ASN A 166 -14.69 2.89 -4.64
C ASN A 166 -13.90 4.13 -4.19
N GLN A 167 -13.43 4.96 -5.14
CA GLN A 167 -12.80 6.26 -4.88
C GLN A 167 -13.79 7.43 -4.86
N ARG A 168 -15.10 7.14 -4.90
CA ARG A 168 -16.19 8.13 -4.98
C ARG A 168 -16.13 9.02 -6.24
N VAL A 169 -15.59 8.49 -7.33
CA VAL A 169 -15.58 9.13 -8.64
C VAL A 169 -16.69 8.50 -9.47
N PHE A 170 -17.70 9.30 -9.82
CA PHE A 170 -18.84 8.82 -10.58
C PHE A 170 -18.85 9.31 -12.04
N TYR A 171 -18.09 10.38 -12.32
CA TYR A 171 -18.02 10.99 -13.64
C TYR A 171 -16.58 11.29 -14.04
N ILE A 172 -16.37 11.21 -15.36
CA ILE A 172 -15.15 11.71 -16.02
C ILE A 172 -15.57 12.96 -16.82
N LEU A 173 -14.83 14.04 -16.69
CA LEU A 173 -15.00 15.23 -17.51
C LEU A 173 -14.11 15.08 -18.75
N GLU A 174 -14.74 14.84 -19.90
CA GLU A 174 -14.07 14.76 -21.19
C GLU A 174 -13.98 16.13 -21.86
N ASN A 175 -12.92 16.30 -22.68
CA ASN A 175 -12.61 17.54 -23.37
C ASN A 175 -12.65 18.76 -22.42
N PRO A 176 -11.91 18.71 -21.31
CA PRO A 176 -11.95 19.75 -20.31
C PRO A 176 -11.42 21.06 -20.89
N THR A 177 -12.15 22.13 -20.70
CA THR A 177 -11.63 23.50 -20.77
C THR A 177 -11.68 24.07 -19.36
N TYR A 178 -10.67 24.83 -19.01
CA TYR A 178 -10.53 25.38 -17.67
C TYR A 178 -10.03 26.81 -17.74
N ASP A 179 -10.56 27.63 -16.85
CA ASP A 179 -10.10 29.00 -16.62
C ASP A 179 -9.72 29.11 -15.14
N CYS A 180 -8.42 29.29 -14.92
CA CYS A 180 -7.87 29.37 -13.57
C CYS A 180 -7.31 30.79 -13.37
N PRO A 181 -7.66 31.48 -12.28
CA PRO A 181 -7.09 32.79 -11.99
C PRO A 181 -5.56 32.71 -11.92
N VAL A 182 -4.89 33.53 -12.76
CA VAL A 182 -3.42 33.56 -12.83
C VAL A 182 -2.89 34.18 -11.53
N ALA A 183 -1.85 33.57 -10.98
CA ALA A 183 -1.11 34.12 -9.85
C ALA A 183 -0.49 35.48 -10.23
N GLY A 184 -1.09 36.56 -9.78
CA GLY A 184 -0.50 37.91 -9.95
C GLY A 184 -1.44 39.05 -10.32
N GLU A 185 -2.67 38.82 -10.76
CA GLU A 185 -3.63 39.88 -11.00
C GLU A 185 -4.61 40.03 -9.83
N GLN A 186 -4.39 41.08 -9.03
CA GLN A 186 -5.27 41.61 -7.96
C GLN A 186 -5.76 40.63 -6.91
N GLY A 187 -4.91 40.32 -5.94
CA GLY A 187 -5.29 39.67 -4.70
C GLY A 187 -4.91 38.21 -4.66
N GLY A 188 -3.71 37.96 -4.38
CA GLY A 188 -3.05 36.75 -3.85
C GLY A 188 -3.67 35.40 -4.10
N VAL A 189 -3.03 34.57 -4.89
CA VAL A 189 -3.29 33.12 -5.08
C VAL A 189 -3.38 32.34 -3.74
N ASP A 190 -2.85 32.88 -2.66
CA ASP A 190 -2.94 32.29 -1.31
C ASP A 190 -4.33 32.36 -0.69
N THR A 191 -5.20 33.27 -1.17
CA THR A 191 -6.58 33.44 -0.63
C THR A 191 -7.62 32.54 -1.29
N LEU A 192 -7.31 31.93 -2.43
CA LEU A 192 -8.21 31.00 -3.15
C LEU A 192 -7.81 29.53 -3.00
N ARG A 193 -6.87 29.22 -2.11
CA ARG A 193 -6.46 27.85 -1.84
C ARG A 193 -7.37 27.25 -0.75
N GLU A 194 -8.41 26.55 -1.17
CA GLU A 194 -9.17 25.72 -0.21
C GLU A 194 -8.33 24.51 0.18
N GLY A 195 -8.06 24.36 1.47
CA GLY A 195 -7.34 23.19 1.96
C GLY A 195 -6.68 23.41 3.34
N ASN A 196 -6.22 22.32 3.90
CA ASN A 196 -5.48 22.36 5.17
C ASN A 196 -4.07 22.93 4.92
N VAL A 197 -3.74 24.04 5.60
CA VAL A 197 -2.43 24.73 5.49
C VAL A 197 -1.26 23.74 5.69
N VAL A 198 -1.39 22.80 6.62
CA VAL A 198 -0.37 21.78 6.86
C VAL A 198 -0.19 20.86 5.65
N LYS A 199 -1.29 20.42 5.02
CA LYS A 199 -1.24 19.55 3.84
C LYS A 199 -0.59 20.28 2.67
N ASN A 200 -0.93 21.53 2.46
CA ASN A 200 -0.33 22.37 1.41
C ASN A 200 1.18 22.58 1.62
N PHE A 201 1.59 22.88 2.85
CA PHE A 201 3.03 23.00 3.18
C PHE A 201 3.81 21.69 2.91
N LEU A 202 3.25 20.55 3.28
CA LEU A 202 3.90 19.25 3.05
C LEU A 202 4.03 18.90 1.55
N ILE A 203 3.03 19.27 0.74
CA ILE A 203 3.09 19.09 -0.70
C ILE A 203 4.15 20.03 -1.32
N ASP A 204 4.21 21.28 -0.89
CA ASP A 204 5.21 22.23 -1.38
C ASP A 204 6.63 21.76 -0.99
N LEU A 205 6.81 21.27 0.24
CA LEU A 205 8.06 20.65 0.70
C LEU A 205 8.43 19.44 -0.18
N LYS A 206 7.48 18.52 -0.42
CA LYS A 206 7.70 17.36 -1.27
C LYS A 206 8.12 17.76 -2.69
N ASN A 207 7.41 18.72 -3.30
CA ASN A 207 7.73 19.20 -4.63
C ASN A 207 9.13 19.84 -4.69
N SER A 208 9.51 20.61 -3.68
CA SER A 208 10.87 21.16 -3.58
C SER A 208 11.94 20.06 -3.48
N LEU A 209 11.68 18.98 -2.73
CA LEU A 209 12.59 17.83 -2.65
C LEU A 209 12.69 17.10 -4.00
N ILE A 210 11.58 16.96 -4.72
CA ILE A 210 11.56 16.36 -6.06
C ILE A 210 12.33 17.23 -7.06
N GLU A 211 12.19 18.55 -7.03
CA GLU A 211 12.96 19.46 -7.88
C GLU A 211 14.48 19.30 -7.67
N LYS A 212 14.91 19.09 -6.41
CA LYS A 212 16.32 18.81 -6.09
C LYS A 212 16.80 17.47 -6.68
N ILE A 213 15.95 16.44 -6.64
CA ILE A 213 16.23 15.17 -7.29
C ILE A 213 16.31 15.33 -8.81
N ASP A 214 15.35 16.02 -9.41
CA ASP A 214 15.27 16.29 -10.86
C ASP A 214 16.49 17.06 -11.37
N SER A 215 17.01 17.99 -10.57
CA SER A 215 18.23 18.75 -10.91
C SER A 215 19.53 17.96 -10.77
N SER A 216 19.52 16.87 -9.99
CA SER A 216 20.73 16.11 -9.66
C SER A 216 20.86 14.78 -10.41
N LEU A 217 19.75 14.22 -10.90
CA LEU A 217 19.68 12.92 -11.57
C LEU A 217 19.09 13.03 -12.98
N HIS A 218 19.36 12.02 -13.81
CA HIS A 218 18.73 11.90 -15.11
C HIS A 218 17.24 11.61 -14.96
N GLU A 219 16.41 12.04 -15.91
CA GLU A 219 14.94 11.98 -15.87
C GLU A 219 14.40 10.62 -15.44
N HIS A 220 14.93 9.52 -15.96
CA HIS A 220 14.49 8.17 -15.63
C HIS A 220 14.86 7.77 -14.18
N SER A 221 16.11 8.00 -13.78
CA SER A 221 16.58 7.75 -12.41
C SER A 221 15.86 8.64 -11.39
N SER A 222 15.64 9.91 -11.73
CA SER A 222 14.89 10.87 -10.91
C SER A 222 13.45 10.37 -10.66
N SER A 223 12.77 9.92 -11.70
CA SER A 223 11.40 9.40 -11.62
C SER A 223 11.31 8.14 -10.75
N LEU A 224 12.27 7.22 -10.89
CA LEU A 224 12.36 6.02 -10.04
C LEU A 224 12.62 6.37 -8.57
N LEU A 225 13.56 7.29 -8.30
CA LEU A 225 13.85 7.72 -6.93
C LEU A 225 12.63 8.41 -6.29
N ALA A 226 11.96 9.30 -7.03
CA ALA A 226 10.74 9.96 -6.57
C ALA A 226 9.60 8.97 -6.31
N GLY A 227 9.47 7.93 -7.13
CA GLY A 227 8.53 6.82 -6.90
C GLY A 227 8.83 6.08 -5.61
N ILE A 228 10.07 5.66 -5.40
CA ILE A 228 10.51 4.92 -4.22
C ILE A 228 10.38 5.77 -2.94
N LEU A 229 10.81 7.04 -2.95
CA LEU A 229 10.81 7.89 -1.75
C LEU A 229 9.44 8.51 -1.45
N PHE A 230 8.69 8.94 -2.46
CA PHE A 230 7.47 9.72 -2.27
C PHE A 230 6.21 9.08 -2.85
N GLY A 231 6.33 7.89 -3.44
CA GLY A 231 5.19 7.18 -4.03
C GLY A 231 4.66 7.84 -5.31
N GLN A 232 5.48 8.63 -5.99
CA GLN A 232 5.08 9.31 -7.23
C GLN A 232 5.51 8.51 -8.44
N ASP A 233 4.59 7.76 -9.00
CA ASP A 233 4.77 6.91 -10.19
C ASP A 233 4.66 7.68 -11.53
N ARG A 234 5.13 8.93 -11.57
CA ARG A 234 4.61 9.96 -12.47
C ARG A 234 5.24 10.04 -13.85
N ARG A 235 6.43 9.47 -14.07
CA ARG A 235 7.19 9.73 -15.30
C ARG A 235 7.82 8.50 -15.92
N LEU A 236 7.45 7.31 -15.46
CA LEU A 236 7.98 6.09 -16.04
C LEU A 236 7.43 5.88 -17.44
N GLU A 237 8.32 5.57 -18.37
CA GLU A 237 7.95 5.21 -19.72
C GLU A 237 7.04 3.98 -19.71
N LYS A 238 6.01 3.97 -20.57
CA LYS A 238 5.06 2.83 -20.64
C LYS A 238 5.73 1.50 -20.87
N SER A 239 6.78 1.48 -21.69
CA SER A 239 7.58 0.28 -21.98
C SER A 239 8.28 -0.25 -20.72
N PHE A 240 8.73 0.62 -19.84
CA PHE A 240 9.36 0.24 -18.58
C PHE A 240 8.32 -0.21 -17.53
N ASP A 241 7.18 0.48 -17.44
CA ASP A 241 6.06 0.05 -16.58
C ASP A 241 5.58 -1.37 -16.94
N GLU A 242 5.45 -1.69 -18.23
CA GLU A 242 5.12 -3.04 -18.68
C GLU A 242 6.18 -4.07 -18.27
N ARG A 243 7.48 -3.74 -18.41
CA ARG A 243 8.56 -4.62 -17.97
C ARG A 243 8.58 -4.82 -16.44
N THR A 244 8.25 -3.80 -15.65
CA THR A 244 8.11 -3.95 -14.18
C THR A 244 6.96 -4.89 -13.81
N ARG A 245 5.88 -4.91 -14.58
CA ARG A 245 4.78 -5.89 -14.40
C ARG A 245 5.21 -7.30 -14.77
N ILE A 246 5.89 -7.48 -15.91
CA ILE A 246 6.42 -8.78 -16.36
C ILE A 246 7.37 -9.35 -15.31
N THR A 247 8.24 -8.53 -14.75
CA THR A 247 9.22 -8.93 -13.74
C THR A 247 8.63 -9.02 -12.32
N GLY A 248 7.39 -8.54 -12.10
CA GLY A 248 6.70 -8.61 -10.81
C GLY A 248 7.22 -7.62 -9.77
N VAL A 249 7.91 -6.55 -10.19
CA VAL A 249 8.50 -5.51 -9.30
C VAL A 249 7.74 -4.17 -9.32
N SER A 250 6.60 -4.08 -10.00
CA SER A 250 5.81 -2.85 -10.09
C SER A 250 5.40 -2.27 -8.72
N HIS A 251 5.29 -3.09 -7.68
CA HIS A 251 5.00 -2.64 -6.32
C HIS A 251 6.16 -1.91 -5.63
N ILE A 252 7.37 -1.97 -6.19
CA ILE A 252 8.58 -1.32 -5.66
C ILE A 252 8.70 0.12 -6.18
N THR A 253 8.22 0.39 -7.40
CA THR A 253 8.25 1.73 -7.99
C THR A 253 7.30 2.70 -7.30
N ALA A 254 6.38 2.21 -6.49
CA ALA A 254 5.48 2.99 -5.65
C ALA A 254 5.88 2.88 -4.16
N ALA A 255 5.53 3.88 -3.35
CA ALA A 255 5.81 3.82 -1.91
C ALA A 255 5.02 2.68 -1.26
N SER A 256 5.74 1.78 -0.61
CA SER A 256 5.22 0.54 -0.03
C SER A 256 5.42 0.47 1.50
N GLY A 257 4.75 -0.50 2.14
CA GLY A 257 4.97 -0.80 3.56
C GLY A 257 6.41 -1.23 3.89
N TYR A 258 7.12 -1.80 2.92
CA TYR A 258 8.53 -2.17 3.06
C TYR A 258 9.43 -0.94 3.30
N ASN A 259 9.11 0.19 2.66
CA ASN A 259 9.84 1.45 2.82
C ASN A 259 9.80 1.94 4.28
N ILE A 260 8.67 1.73 4.98
CA ILE A 260 8.56 2.04 6.42
C ILE A 260 9.53 1.19 7.25
N THR A 261 9.65 -0.10 6.93
CA THR A 261 10.58 -1.00 7.61
C THR A 261 12.03 -0.56 7.41
N ILE A 262 12.40 -0.19 6.18
CA ILE A 262 13.73 0.34 5.86
C ILE A 262 14.03 1.60 6.69
N LEU A 263 13.06 2.53 6.77
CA LEU A 263 13.22 3.75 7.55
C LEU A 263 13.46 3.46 9.04
N VAL A 264 12.69 2.55 9.64
CA VAL A 264 12.88 2.15 11.04
C VAL A 264 14.28 1.57 11.27
N ILE A 265 14.73 0.68 10.38
CA ILE A 265 16.06 0.09 10.44
C ILE A 265 17.14 1.18 10.28
N ALA A 266 17.00 2.09 9.31
CA ALA A 266 17.92 3.18 9.07
C ALA A 266 18.04 4.10 10.28
N VAL A 267 16.92 4.51 10.86
CA VAL A 267 16.89 5.36 12.08
C VAL A 267 17.57 4.65 13.25
N ASN A 268 17.27 3.37 13.46
CA ASN A 268 17.92 2.61 14.55
C ASN A 268 19.43 2.48 14.36
N LYS A 269 19.93 2.35 13.11
CA LYS A 269 21.35 2.30 12.79
C LYS A 269 21.99 3.68 12.89
N LEU A 270 21.36 4.73 12.37
CA LEU A 270 21.91 6.09 12.36
C LEU A 270 21.97 6.69 13.77
N LEU A 271 20.95 6.48 14.56
CA LEU A 271 20.83 7.01 15.92
C LEU A 271 21.33 6.00 16.98
N PHE A 272 22.39 5.21 16.66
CA PHE A 272 22.91 4.18 17.57
C PHE A 272 23.34 4.74 18.93
N PHE A 273 23.73 6.01 18.99
CA PHE A 273 24.20 6.73 20.18
C PHE A 273 23.06 7.16 21.12
N LEU A 274 21.80 7.13 20.67
CA LEU A 274 20.66 7.49 21.52
C LEU A 274 20.14 6.31 22.36
N PRO A 275 19.57 6.58 23.54
CA PRO A 275 18.92 5.55 24.34
C PRO A 275 17.70 4.95 23.60
N LYS A 276 17.39 3.68 23.87
CA LYS A 276 16.35 2.89 23.18
C LYS A 276 14.99 3.63 23.07
N LYS A 277 14.55 4.26 24.16
CA LYS A 277 13.27 5.00 24.18
C LYS A 277 13.25 6.20 23.23
N MET A 278 14.37 6.94 23.16
CA MET A 278 14.49 8.07 22.23
C MET A 278 14.50 7.61 20.78
N LYS A 279 15.22 6.53 20.46
CA LYS A 279 15.18 5.95 19.11
C LYS A 279 13.75 5.60 18.67
N ILE A 280 12.97 5.01 19.56
CA ILE A 280 11.56 4.65 19.28
C ILE A 280 10.74 5.90 18.94
N LEU A 281 10.87 6.97 19.75
CA LEU A 281 10.15 8.23 19.52
C LEU A 281 10.54 8.87 18.18
N PHE A 282 11.87 8.93 17.89
CA PHE A 282 12.36 9.42 16.60
C PHE A 282 11.87 8.57 15.43
N SER A 283 11.91 7.23 15.56
CA SER A 283 11.37 6.33 14.52
C SER A 283 9.90 6.59 14.26
N MET A 284 9.08 6.77 15.30
CA MET A 284 7.66 7.09 15.14
C MET A 284 7.47 8.43 14.42
N GLY A 285 8.22 9.48 14.81
CA GLY A 285 8.14 10.79 14.15
C GLY A 285 8.50 10.70 12.66
N ILE A 286 9.59 10.00 12.32
CA ILE A 286 10.07 9.84 10.94
C ILE A 286 9.09 9.03 10.09
N ILE A 287 8.52 7.94 10.62
CA ILE A 287 7.52 7.12 9.91
C ILE A 287 6.31 7.98 9.52
N TRP A 288 5.78 8.77 10.46
CA TRP A 288 4.62 9.62 10.17
C TRP A 288 4.95 10.81 9.28
N CYS A 289 6.15 11.39 9.42
CA CYS A 289 6.64 12.40 8.48
C CYS A 289 6.73 11.84 7.06
N PHE A 290 7.29 10.64 6.89
CA PHE A 290 7.33 9.95 5.61
C PHE A 290 5.93 9.69 5.05
N ALA A 291 4.99 9.20 5.88
CA ALA A 291 3.61 8.97 5.46
C ALA A 291 2.93 10.23 4.92
N LEU A 292 3.16 11.36 5.58
CA LEU A 292 2.63 12.66 5.16
C LEU A 292 3.24 13.11 3.84
N LEU A 293 4.55 12.97 3.67
CA LEU A 293 5.26 13.30 2.42
C LEU A 293 4.85 12.38 1.25
N SER A 294 4.57 11.11 1.52
CA SER A 294 4.13 10.13 0.51
C SER A 294 2.63 10.20 0.17
N GLY A 295 1.91 11.23 0.65
CA GLY A 295 0.51 11.47 0.30
C GLY A 295 -0.50 10.58 1.03
N LEU A 296 -0.13 9.95 2.16
CA LEU A 296 -1.01 9.14 3.02
C LEU A 296 -1.74 8.01 2.27
N SER A 297 -1.06 7.35 1.33
CA SER A 297 -1.68 6.22 0.64
C SER A 297 -2.12 5.13 1.64
N SER A 298 -3.21 4.42 1.33
CA SER A 298 -3.80 3.39 2.17
C SER A 298 -2.76 2.32 2.62
N SER A 299 -1.84 1.94 1.73
CA SER A 299 -0.76 0.99 2.04
C SER A 299 0.21 1.53 3.09
N ILE A 300 0.65 2.79 2.95
CA ILE A 300 1.59 3.43 3.87
C ILE A 300 0.95 3.65 5.24
N ILE A 301 -0.30 4.11 5.29
CA ILE A 301 -1.01 4.32 6.57
C ILE A 301 -1.09 3.01 7.36
N ARG A 302 -1.44 1.88 6.70
CA ARG A 302 -1.46 0.56 7.35
C ARG A 302 -0.10 0.20 7.95
N ALA A 303 0.96 0.34 7.16
CA ALA A 303 2.31 0.04 7.63
C ALA A 303 2.75 0.96 8.78
N CYS A 304 2.41 2.25 8.74
CA CYS A 304 2.70 3.20 9.81
C CYS A 304 1.98 2.84 11.12
N ILE A 305 0.71 2.49 11.05
CA ILE A 305 -0.08 2.09 12.24
C ILE A 305 0.50 0.79 12.82
N MET A 306 0.78 -0.22 11.99
CA MET A 306 1.36 -1.49 12.45
C MET A 306 2.73 -1.29 13.08
N SER A 307 3.62 -0.53 12.42
CA SER A 307 4.95 -0.22 12.93
C SER A 307 4.88 0.59 14.21
N SER A 308 3.96 1.56 14.30
CA SER A 308 3.75 2.37 15.52
C SER A 308 3.29 1.50 16.68
N LEU A 309 2.34 0.59 16.49
CA LEU A 309 1.90 -0.34 17.54
C LEU A 309 3.04 -1.25 18.02
N SER A 310 3.86 -1.75 17.09
CA SER A 310 5.05 -2.55 17.43
C SER A 310 6.08 -1.73 18.22
N LEU A 311 6.35 -0.50 17.79
CA LEU A 311 7.28 0.40 18.50
C LEU A 311 6.75 0.79 19.89
N ILE A 312 5.44 1.02 20.03
CA ILE A 312 4.79 1.28 21.32
C ILE A 312 4.93 0.07 22.26
N ALA A 313 4.70 -1.15 21.77
CA ALA A 313 4.91 -2.36 22.56
C ALA A 313 6.36 -2.45 23.09
N ILE A 314 7.34 -2.23 22.22
CA ILE A 314 8.77 -2.22 22.57
C ILE A 314 9.10 -1.08 23.56
N PHE A 315 8.46 0.09 23.42
CA PHE A 315 8.64 1.23 24.34
C PHE A 315 8.22 0.89 25.77
N PHE A 316 7.15 0.14 25.92
CA PHE A 316 6.66 -0.37 27.22
C PHE A 316 7.36 -1.65 27.68
N GLY A 317 8.40 -2.11 26.97
CA GLY A 317 9.16 -3.30 27.33
C GLY A 317 8.37 -4.61 27.06
N ARG A 318 7.39 -4.56 26.16
CA ARG A 318 6.63 -5.74 25.72
C ARG A 318 7.09 -6.17 24.34
N GLU A 319 6.98 -7.45 24.05
CA GLU A 319 7.18 -7.96 22.69
C GLU A 319 5.99 -7.58 21.80
N SER A 320 6.26 -7.22 20.56
CA SER A 320 5.20 -7.00 19.58
C SER A 320 4.73 -8.36 19.06
N VAL A 321 3.49 -8.70 19.36
CA VAL A 321 2.90 -9.96 18.89
C VAL A 321 2.08 -9.69 17.64
N VAL A 322 2.60 -10.10 16.47
CA VAL A 322 1.96 -9.88 15.16
C VAL A 322 0.55 -10.46 15.10
N HIS A 323 0.31 -11.59 15.76
CA HIS A 323 -1.01 -12.23 15.87
C HIS A 323 -2.07 -11.35 16.55
N ILE A 324 -1.68 -10.37 17.35
CA ILE A 324 -2.60 -9.43 18.03
C ILE A 324 -2.66 -8.11 17.24
N THR A 325 -1.52 -7.62 16.78
CA THR A 325 -1.46 -6.31 16.11
C THR A 325 -2.15 -6.34 14.75
N THR A 326 -2.03 -7.42 13.98
CA THR A 326 -2.64 -7.53 12.65
C THR A 326 -4.18 -7.49 12.71
N PRO A 327 -4.88 -8.35 13.49
CA PRO A 327 -6.32 -8.27 13.62
C PRO A 327 -6.82 -6.92 14.18
N LEU A 328 -6.08 -6.34 15.13
CA LEU A 328 -6.42 -5.03 15.70
C LEU A 328 -6.37 -3.93 14.64
N VAL A 329 -5.35 -3.93 13.80
CA VAL A 329 -5.22 -2.95 12.71
C VAL A 329 -6.31 -3.17 11.66
N CYS A 330 -6.57 -4.41 11.25
CA CYS A 330 -7.68 -4.73 10.35
C CYS A 330 -9.02 -4.20 10.91
N PHE A 331 -9.26 -4.41 12.20
CA PHE A 331 -10.47 -3.91 12.87
C PHE A 331 -10.57 -2.39 12.85
N ILE A 332 -9.48 -1.69 13.18
CA ILE A 332 -9.42 -0.22 13.14
C ILE A 332 -9.80 0.28 11.74
N PHE A 333 -9.18 -0.27 10.69
CA PHE A 333 -9.47 0.17 9.32
C PHE A 333 -10.91 -0.07 8.92
N VAL A 334 -11.47 -1.23 9.25
CA VAL A 334 -12.86 -1.58 8.91
C VAL A 334 -13.88 -0.73 9.68
N ILE A 335 -13.56 -0.27 10.90
CA ILE A 335 -14.41 0.67 11.62
C ILE A 335 -14.48 2.03 10.91
N PHE A 336 -13.32 2.54 10.48
CA PHE A 336 -13.27 3.85 9.81
C PHE A 336 -13.80 3.80 8.39
N ASP A 337 -13.43 2.79 7.63
CA ASP A 337 -13.88 2.56 6.26
C ASP A 337 -14.25 1.09 6.02
N PRO A 338 -15.53 0.72 6.12
CA PRO A 338 -15.95 -0.66 5.89
C PRO A 338 -15.69 -1.17 4.47
N LEU A 339 -15.58 -0.28 3.47
CA LEU A 339 -15.32 -0.66 2.07
C LEU A 339 -13.88 -1.09 1.83
N ILE A 340 -12.97 -0.82 2.77
CA ILE A 340 -11.57 -1.21 2.67
C ILE A 340 -11.37 -2.73 2.51
N ILE A 341 -12.33 -3.53 2.96
CA ILE A 341 -12.33 -4.99 2.76
C ILE A 341 -12.32 -5.35 1.27
N LEU A 342 -12.87 -4.49 0.42
CA LEU A 342 -12.94 -4.68 -1.03
C LEU A 342 -11.70 -4.10 -1.74
N ASP A 343 -10.82 -3.41 -1.01
CA ASP A 343 -9.58 -2.88 -1.55
C ASP A 343 -8.55 -4.01 -1.74
N VAL A 344 -8.10 -4.16 -2.99
CA VAL A 344 -7.08 -5.16 -3.37
C VAL A 344 -5.76 -4.92 -2.62
N GLY A 345 -5.38 -3.66 -2.43
CA GLY A 345 -4.18 -3.29 -1.68
C GLY A 345 -4.25 -3.72 -0.22
N PHE A 346 -5.43 -3.62 0.41
CA PHE A 346 -5.67 -4.12 1.76
C PHE A 346 -5.52 -5.65 1.81
N ALA A 347 -6.15 -6.36 0.90
CA ALA A 347 -6.08 -7.82 0.83
C ALA A 347 -4.64 -8.31 0.61
N LEU A 348 -3.87 -7.68 -0.28
CA LEU A 348 -2.45 -8.00 -0.51
C LEU A 348 -1.59 -7.73 0.72
N SER A 349 -1.79 -6.61 1.40
CA SER A 349 -1.04 -6.26 2.62
C SER A 349 -1.28 -7.27 3.75
N VAL A 350 -2.53 -7.62 4.01
CA VAL A 350 -2.88 -8.64 5.02
C VAL A 350 -2.30 -10.00 4.64
N SER A 351 -2.43 -10.42 3.37
CA SER A 351 -1.86 -11.68 2.89
C SER A 351 -0.34 -11.72 3.05
N ALA A 352 0.38 -10.64 2.74
CA ALA A 352 1.84 -10.57 2.91
C ALA A 352 2.25 -10.76 4.38
N ILE A 353 1.54 -10.12 5.32
CA ILE A 353 1.81 -10.28 6.76
C ILE A 353 1.54 -11.70 7.21
N LEU A 354 0.46 -12.33 6.75
CA LEU A 354 0.17 -13.73 7.03
C LEU A 354 1.28 -14.65 6.50
N GLY A 355 1.81 -14.35 5.30
CA GLY A 355 2.97 -15.05 4.74
C GLY A 355 4.20 -14.98 5.62
N LEU A 356 4.56 -13.79 6.08
CA LEU A 356 5.70 -13.59 6.99
C LEU A 356 5.48 -14.25 8.35
N THR A 357 4.24 -14.31 8.82
CA THR A 357 3.92 -14.85 10.16
C THR A 357 3.87 -16.36 10.17
N TYR A 358 3.31 -17.01 9.13
CA TYR A 358 3.05 -18.43 9.11
C TYR A 358 3.93 -19.24 8.17
N ILE A 359 4.32 -18.66 7.01
CA ILE A 359 5.09 -19.38 5.99
C ILE A 359 6.60 -19.19 6.21
N LEU A 360 7.05 -17.98 6.56
CA LEU A 360 8.48 -17.73 6.78
C LEU A 360 9.10 -18.65 7.83
N PRO A 361 8.48 -18.89 9.01
CA PRO A 361 9.05 -19.81 10.01
C PRO A 361 9.27 -21.23 9.45
N ILE A 362 8.42 -21.71 8.54
CA ILE A 362 8.56 -23.03 7.92
C ILE A 362 9.89 -23.14 7.15
N PHE A 363 10.25 -22.08 6.40
CA PHE A 363 11.53 -22.01 5.69
C PHE A 363 12.72 -21.85 6.62
N GLU A 364 12.54 -21.22 7.77
CA GLU A 364 13.60 -20.99 8.74
C GLU A 364 13.92 -22.21 9.59
N GLN A 365 12.93 -23.07 9.86
CA GLN A 365 13.10 -24.32 10.65
C GLN A 365 14.04 -25.31 9.99
N GLY A 366 14.08 -25.42 8.66
CA GLY A 366 14.96 -26.32 7.91
C GLY A 366 16.46 -26.00 7.98
N LYS A 367 16.87 -24.97 8.73
CA LYS A 367 18.28 -24.56 8.88
C LYS A 367 19.02 -25.42 9.92
N GLY A 368 19.27 -26.66 9.60
CA GLY A 368 20.36 -27.40 10.22
C GLY A 368 21.67 -26.62 9.97
N SER A 369 22.34 -26.22 11.00
CA SER A 369 23.48 -25.36 11.29
C SER A 369 24.67 -25.23 10.29
N ARG A 370 24.55 -25.58 9.00
CA ARG A 370 25.71 -25.68 8.09
C ARG A 370 25.77 -24.70 6.92
N LEU A 371 24.69 -23.99 6.57
CA LEU A 371 24.76 -22.94 5.56
C LEU A 371 24.17 -21.63 6.10
N LYS A 372 24.99 -20.84 6.77
CA LYS A 372 24.69 -19.45 7.12
C LYS A 372 24.78 -18.56 5.88
N LEU A 373 23.94 -18.79 4.89
CA LEU A 373 23.73 -17.82 3.83
C LEU A 373 22.71 -16.79 4.34
N GLN A 374 23.23 -15.79 5.06
CA GLN A 374 22.45 -14.71 5.65
C GLN A 374 21.57 -14.02 4.60
N PHE A 375 22.05 -13.89 3.36
CA PHE A 375 21.29 -13.37 2.22
C PHE A 375 19.97 -14.14 1.96
N LEU A 376 19.99 -15.48 2.02
CA LEU A 376 18.76 -16.27 1.85
C LEU A 376 17.76 -16.01 2.96
N SER A 377 18.23 -15.83 4.20
CA SER A 377 17.39 -15.55 5.35
C SER A 377 16.78 -14.15 5.30
N ASP A 378 17.56 -13.18 4.89
CA ASP A 378 17.17 -11.78 5.01
C ASP A 378 16.34 -11.31 3.81
N TYR A 379 16.53 -11.91 2.62
CA TYR A 379 15.87 -11.46 1.39
C TYR A 379 15.04 -12.56 0.69
N VAL A 380 15.58 -13.77 0.53
CA VAL A 380 14.92 -14.79 -0.30
C VAL A 380 13.72 -15.40 0.41
N PHE A 381 13.87 -15.84 1.67
CA PHE A 381 12.78 -16.50 2.38
C PHE A 381 11.62 -15.56 2.72
N PRO A 382 11.83 -14.32 3.19
CA PRO A 382 10.74 -13.36 3.36
C PRO A 382 10.04 -13.06 2.03
N THR A 383 10.78 -12.85 0.94
CA THR A 383 10.21 -12.60 -0.38
C THR A 383 9.38 -13.79 -0.86
N LEU A 384 9.90 -15.02 -0.72
CA LEU A 384 9.19 -16.24 -1.09
C LEU A 384 7.90 -16.40 -0.28
N SER A 385 7.96 -16.17 1.03
CA SER A 385 6.81 -16.27 1.93
C SER A 385 5.72 -15.26 1.57
N CYS A 386 6.10 -14.00 1.32
CA CYS A 386 5.18 -12.96 0.85
C CYS A 386 4.60 -13.31 -0.52
N THR A 387 5.44 -13.71 -1.49
CA THR A 387 5.00 -14.04 -2.86
C THR A 387 3.99 -15.20 -2.82
N ILE A 388 4.28 -16.29 -2.12
CA ILE A 388 3.38 -17.43 -2.00
C ILE A 388 2.04 -17.00 -1.39
N SER A 389 2.07 -16.24 -0.32
CA SER A 389 0.85 -15.81 0.38
C SER A 389 0.00 -14.82 -0.40
N THR A 390 0.62 -13.91 -1.14
CA THR A 390 -0.09 -12.90 -1.96
C THR A 390 -0.54 -13.42 -3.31
N LEU A 391 0.05 -14.52 -3.79
CA LEU A 391 -0.19 -15.07 -5.13
C LEU A 391 -1.69 -15.32 -5.42
N PRO A 392 -2.50 -15.93 -4.52
CA PRO A 392 -3.92 -16.15 -4.78
C PRO A 392 -4.68 -14.85 -5.03
N VAL A 393 -4.40 -13.81 -4.21
CA VAL A 393 -5.04 -12.50 -4.33
C VAL A 393 -4.58 -11.79 -5.60
N SER A 394 -3.28 -11.87 -5.92
CA SER A 394 -2.70 -11.27 -7.11
C SER A 394 -3.26 -11.89 -8.39
N VAL A 395 -3.27 -13.20 -8.49
CA VAL A 395 -3.81 -13.93 -9.67
C VAL A 395 -5.30 -13.67 -9.86
N LEU A 396 -6.06 -13.60 -8.78
CA LEU A 396 -7.50 -13.33 -8.85
C LEU A 396 -7.82 -11.93 -9.40
N ASN A 397 -7.07 -10.91 -8.94
CA ASN A 397 -7.37 -9.51 -9.26
C ASN A 397 -6.66 -9.02 -10.52
N PHE A 398 -5.37 -9.34 -10.68
CA PHE A 398 -4.56 -8.87 -11.81
C PHE A 398 -4.55 -9.84 -12.99
N LYS A 399 -4.98 -11.09 -12.78
CA LYS A 399 -5.03 -12.15 -13.80
C LYS A 399 -3.66 -12.44 -14.44
N THR A 400 -2.59 -12.12 -13.76
CA THR A 400 -1.22 -12.27 -14.23
C THR A 400 -0.42 -13.17 -13.30
N LEU A 401 0.50 -13.93 -13.89
CA LEU A 401 1.43 -14.78 -13.17
C LEU A 401 2.84 -14.55 -13.74
N SER A 402 3.77 -14.13 -12.87
CA SER A 402 5.17 -13.94 -13.20
C SER A 402 6.05 -14.88 -12.38
N LEU A 403 6.81 -15.74 -13.07
CA LEU A 403 7.85 -16.56 -12.44
C LEU A 403 9.10 -15.75 -12.06
N TRP A 404 9.29 -14.60 -12.69
CA TRP A 404 10.44 -13.74 -12.45
C TRP A 404 10.34 -12.93 -11.17
N SER A 405 9.13 -12.83 -10.59
CA SER A 405 8.90 -12.04 -9.39
C SER A 405 9.86 -12.42 -8.24
N LEU A 406 10.05 -13.70 -7.96
CA LEU A 406 10.93 -14.13 -6.87
C LEU A 406 12.41 -13.81 -7.11
N PRO A 407 13.06 -14.26 -8.22
CA PRO A 407 14.48 -14.00 -8.41
C PRO A 407 14.81 -12.51 -8.59
N VAL A 408 13.93 -11.76 -9.26
CA VAL A 408 14.14 -10.32 -9.49
C VAL A 408 13.99 -9.55 -8.19
N ASN A 409 12.97 -9.83 -7.37
CA ASN A 409 12.82 -9.20 -6.06
C ASN A 409 13.99 -9.51 -5.14
N ALA A 410 14.51 -10.74 -5.10
CA ALA A 410 15.66 -11.10 -4.28
C ALA A 410 16.93 -10.30 -4.62
N VAL A 411 17.10 -9.89 -5.88
CA VAL A 411 18.23 -9.04 -6.33
C VAL A 411 17.96 -7.57 -6.11
N ILE A 412 16.73 -7.11 -6.34
CA ILE A 412 16.36 -5.69 -6.35
C ILE A 412 16.14 -5.14 -4.94
N LEU A 413 15.53 -5.91 -4.02
CA LEU A 413 15.21 -5.40 -2.67
C LEU A 413 16.44 -4.85 -1.90
N PRO A 414 17.61 -5.52 -1.88
CA PRO A 414 18.80 -4.96 -1.24
C PRO A 414 19.25 -3.62 -1.85
N ILE A 415 19.06 -3.47 -3.16
CA ILE A 415 19.41 -2.26 -3.90
C ILE A 415 18.47 -1.12 -3.51
N VAL A 416 17.16 -1.40 -3.43
CA VAL A 416 16.15 -0.42 -3.02
C VAL A 416 16.41 0.08 -1.59
N GLU A 417 16.81 -0.80 -0.65
CA GLU A 417 17.24 -0.37 0.68
C GLU A 417 18.39 0.64 0.62
N GLY A 418 19.42 0.33 -0.16
CA GLY A 418 20.55 1.23 -0.39
C GLY A 418 20.12 2.54 -1.05
N THR A 419 19.31 2.46 -2.10
CA THR A 419 18.79 3.62 -2.83
C THR A 419 18.01 4.57 -1.92
N MET A 420 17.12 4.03 -1.08
CA MET A 420 16.38 4.84 -0.09
C MET A 420 17.30 5.52 0.91
N LEU A 421 18.26 4.78 1.47
CA LEU A 421 19.19 5.33 2.46
C LEU A 421 20.04 6.44 1.86
N TRP A 422 20.72 6.17 0.75
CA TRP A 422 21.59 7.13 0.07
C TRP A 422 20.78 8.30 -0.51
N GLY A 423 19.58 8.07 -1.03
CA GLY A 423 18.69 9.11 -1.53
C GLY A 423 18.27 10.10 -0.44
N VAL A 424 17.86 9.61 0.73
CA VAL A 424 17.53 10.47 1.87
C VAL A 424 18.77 11.24 2.35
N LEU A 425 19.93 10.59 2.44
CA LEU A 425 21.17 11.26 2.83
C LEU A 425 21.59 12.32 1.80
N SER A 426 21.44 12.06 0.50
CA SER A 426 21.73 13.04 -0.56
C SER A 426 20.88 14.30 -0.38
N LEU A 427 19.58 14.15 -0.12
CA LEU A 427 18.69 15.27 0.12
C LEU A 427 19.01 16.06 1.39
N LEU A 428 19.41 15.37 2.47
CA LEU A 428 19.82 16.01 3.73
C LEU A 428 21.09 16.85 3.56
N PHE A 429 22.05 16.38 2.77
CA PHE A 429 23.30 17.09 2.53
C PHE A 429 23.21 18.13 1.40
N TYR A 430 22.10 18.21 0.67
CA TYR A 430 21.94 19.09 -0.49
C TYR A 430 22.23 20.57 -0.17
N GLU A 431 21.72 21.06 0.97
CA GLU A 431 21.92 22.45 1.41
C GLU A 431 23.21 22.63 2.25
N ILE A 432 23.78 21.55 2.78
CA ILE A 432 24.92 21.63 3.73
C ILE A 432 26.23 21.51 2.98
N HIS A 433 26.33 20.59 2.04
CA HIS A 433 27.57 20.29 1.34
C HIS A 433 27.30 19.73 -0.06
N GLU A 434 27.27 20.60 -1.06
CA GLU A 434 26.92 20.26 -2.44
C GLU A 434 27.76 19.10 -3.02
N GLY A 435 29.08 19.13 -2.84
CA GLY A 435 29.96 18.07 -3.38
C GLY A 435 29.68 16.69 -2.78
N LEU A 436 29.33 16.61 -1.48
CA LEU A 436 28.94 15.34 -0.85
C LEU A 436 27.60 14.88 -1.37
N SER A 437 26.63 15.80 -1.50
CA SER A 437 25.29 15.47 -2.04
C SER A 437 25.39 14.93 -3.48
N GLN A 438 26.15 15.56 -4.35
CA GLN A 438 26.37 15.11 -5.73
C GLN A 438 27.04 13.73 -5.78
N PHE A 439 28.04 13.48 -4.93
CA PHE A 439 28.65 12.16 -4.81
C PHE A 439 27.62 11.10 -4.41
N LEU A 440 26.79 11.38 -3.41
CA LEU A 440 25.75 10.46 -2.97
C LEU A 440 24.68 10.22 -4.04
N PHE A 441 24.27 11.26 -4.77
CA PHE A 441 23.38 11.10 -5.92
C PHE A 441 23.99 10.26 -7.04
N THR A 442 25.29 10.34 -7.27
CA THR A 442 25.98 9.47 -8.23
C THR A 442 25.90 7.99 -7.81
N VAL A 443 26.03 7.68 -6.51
CA VAL A 443 25.84 6.32 -5.98
C VAL A 443 24.42 5.85 -6.19
N VAL A 444 23.42 6.71 -5.92
CA VAL A 444 22.00 6.43 -6.15
C VAL A 444 21.72 6.16 -7.63
N ASP A 445 22.26 6.99 -8.53
CA ASP A 445 22.08 6.84 -9.99
C ASP A 445 22.64 5.49 -10.48
N LEU A 446 23.79 5.06 -9.95
CA LEU A 446 24.36 3.74 -10.27
C LEU A 446 23.44 2.59 -9.83
N GLN A 447 22.87 2.69 -8.62
CA GLN A 447 21.94 1.70 -8.09
C GLN A 447 20.65 1.63 -8.92
N LEU A 448 20.11 2.79 -9.31
CA LEU A 448 18.89 2.87 -10.13
C LEU A 448 19.12 2.37 -11.55
N LYS A 449 20.27 2.68 -12.17
CA LYS A 449 20.66 2.11 -13.47
C LYS A 449 20.81 0.61 -13.41
N PHE A 450 21.33 0.06 -12.32
CA PHE A 450 21.39 -1.39 -12.14
C PHE A 450 19.98 -2.00 -11.98
N PHE A 451 19.10 -1.34 -11.23
CA PHE A 451 17.68 -1.72 -11.13
C PHE A 451 17.04 -1.79 -12.53
N GLU A 452 17.19 -0.71 -13.29
CA GLU A 452 16.68 -0.60 -14.66
C GLU A 452 17.27 -1.69 -15.58
N TYR A 453 18.57 -1.94 -15.50
CA TYR A 453 19.24 -2.99 -16.27
C TYR A 453 18.64 -4.37 -15.99
N VAL A 454 18.44 -4.74 -14.72
CA VAL A 454 17.85 -6.03 -14.32
C VAL A 454 16.42 -6.16 -14.85
N VAL A 455 15.59 -5.12 -14.68
CA VAL A 455 14.20 -5.11 -15.17
C VAL A 455 14.15 -5.22 -16.69
N ASN A 456 14.99 -4.48 -17.41
CA ASN A 456 15.04 -4.51 -18.86
C ASN A 456 15.55 -5.86 -19.41
N LEU A 457 16.58 -6.42 -18.77
CA LEU A 457 17.14 -7.71 -19.13
C LEU A 457 16.12 -8.84 -19.01
N VAL A 458 15.49 -8.93 -17.84
CA VAL A 458 14.54 -10.02 -17.55
C VAL A 458 13.20 -9.78 -18.24
N GLY A 459 12.67 -8.54 -18.20
CA GLY A 459 11.43 -8.18 -18.88
C GLY A 459 11.49 -8.32 -20.40
N GLY A 460 12.70 -8.20 -20.98
CA GLY A 460 12.94 -8.40 -22.40
C GLY A 460 13.01 -9.86 -22.85
N LEU A 461 13.06 -10.86 -21.94
CA LEU A 461 13.13 -12.28 -22.28
C LEU A 461 11.84 -12.81 -22.91
N GLY A 462 10.70 -12.17 -22.70
CA GLY A 462 9.40 -12.57 -23.27
C GLY A 462 8.85 -13.91 -22.82
N ILE A 463 9.42 -14.51 -21.77
CA ILE A 463 9.05 -15.82 -21.22
C ILE A 463 8.77 -15.69 -19.70
N GLY A 464 8.01 -16.63 -19.14
CA GLY A 464 7.78 -16.69 -17.69
C GLY A 464 6.73 -15.70 -17.18
N TYR A 465 5.96 -15.07 -18.06
CA TYR A 465 4.82 -14.23 -17.77
C TYR A 465 3.60 -14.73 -18.52
N TRP A 466 2.49 -14.88 -17.82
CA TRP A 466 1.23 -15.35 -18.39
C TRP A 466 0.08 -14.46 -17.96
N GLU A 467 -0.76 -14.13 -18.93
CA GLU A 467 -2.07 -13.56 -18.70
C GLU A 467 -3.11 -14.68 -18.67
N LEU A 468 -3.93 -14.70 -17.63
CA LEU A 468 -4.90 -15.74 -17.38
C LEU A 468 -6.31 -15.24 -17.67
N SER A 469 -7.15 -16.06 -18.29
CA SER A 469 -8.58 -15.73 -18.39
C SER A 469 -9.24 -15.70 -17.00
N CYS A 470 -10.35 -14.97 -16.86
CA CYS A 470 -11.06 -14.82 -15.58
C CYS A 470 -11.43 -16.16 -14.92
N GLN A 471 -11.86 -17.15 -15.69
CA GLN A 471 -12.20 -18.47 -15.17
C GLN A 471 -10.98 -19.25 -14.69
N ILE A 472 -9.89 -19.22 -15.45
CA ILE A 472 -8.64 -19.89 -15.10
C ILE A 472 -8.01 -19.22 -13.88
N SER A 473 -7.98 -17.89 -13.83
CA SER A 473 -7.40 -17.15 -12.68
C SER A 473 -8.12 -17.49 -11.37
N THR A 474 -9.44 -17.61 -11.40
CA THR A 474 -10.24 -17.99 -10.24
C THR A 474 -9.93 -19.41 -9.78
N PHE A 475 -9.91 -20.37 -10.70
CA PHE A 475 -9.61 -21.76 -10.38
C PHE A 475 -8.19 -21.91 -9.82
N VAL A 476 -7.20 -21.30 -10.48
CA VAL A 476 -5.80 -21.30 -10.04
C VAL A 476 -5.65 -20.67 -8.64
N SER A 477 -6.32 -19.55 -8.39
CA SER A 477 -6.30 -18.88 -7.08
C SER A 477 -6.84 -19.80 -5.97
N ILE A 478 -7.97 -20.47 -6.19
CA ILE A 478 -8.55 -21.42 -5.22
C ILE A 478 -7.60 -22.60 -4.99
N CYS A 479 -7.00 -23.16 -6.04
CA CYS A 479 -6.05 -24.27 -5.91
C CYS A 479 -4.82 -23.87 -5.09
N ILE A 480 -4.21 -22.72 -5.42
CA ILE A 480 -3.03 -22.20 -4.69
C ILE A 480 -3.38 -21.96 -3.21
N PHE A 481 -4.51 -21.31 -2.96
CA PHE A 481 -4.98 -21.07 -1.59
C PHE A 481 -5.16 -22.38 -0.81
N SER A 482 -5.77 -23.39 -1.42
CA SER A 482 -5.96 -24.70 -0.80
C SER A 482 -4.64 -25.40 -0.49
N VAL A 483 -3.67 -25.33 -1.39
CA VAL A 483 -2.32 -25.89 -1.18
C VAL A 483 -1.59 -25.17 -0.05
N ILE A 484 -1.59 -23.85 -0.03
CA ILE A 484 -1.00 -23.05 1.06
C ILE A 484 -1.62 -23.43 2.40
N PHE A 485 -2.94 -23.55 2.42
CA PHE A 485 -3.68 -23.96 3.61
C PHE A 485 -3.24 -25.31 4.15
N LEU A 486 -3.18 -26.31 3.28
CA LEU A 486 -2.75 -27.65 3.69
C LEU A 486 -1.29 -27.67 4.16
N LEU A 487 -0.40 -26.91 3.50
CA LEU A 487 0.99 -26.77 3.91
C LEU A 487 1.12 -26.12 5.30
N VAL A 488 0.41 -25.04 5.54
CA VAL A 488 0.42 -24.37 6.84
C VAL A 488 -0.12 -25.31 7.94
N ILE A 489 -1.23 -26.01 7.72
CA ILE A 489 -1.75 -26.97 8.70
C ILE A 489 -0.77 -28.12 8.96
N TYR A 490 -0.11 -28.62 7.92
CA TYR A 490 0.79 -29.76 8.03
C TYR A 490 2.10 -29.41 8.74
N PHE A 491 2.72 -28.28 8.43
CA PHE A 491 4.03 -27.92 8.94
C PHE A 491 4.02 -27.05 10.21
N TYR A 492 2.97 -26.23 10.41
CA TYR A 492 2.93 -25.30 11.55
C TYR A 492 2.82 -25.98 12.94
N PRO A 493 2.13 -27.12 13.14
CA PRO A 493 2.01 -27.72 14.47
C PRO A 493 3.27 -28.40 15.00
N ILE A 494 4.30 -28.63 14.17
CA ILE A 494 5.36 -29.60 14.51
C ILE A 494 6.44 -29.02 15.42
N GLU A 495 6.62 -27.69 15.56
CA GLU A 495 7.78 -27.14 16.27
C GLU A 495 7.54 -25.88 17.11
N ASN A 496 6.48 -25.85 17.89
CA ASN A 496 6.31 -24.81 18.92
C ASN A 496 7.30 -24.95 20.11
N GLU A 497 8.29 -25.84 20.06
CA GLU A 497 9.35 -25.92 21.09
C GLU A 497 10.26 -24.70 21.12
N GLN A 498 10.49 -24.03 19.98
CA GLN A 498 11.28 -22.78 19.96
C GLN A 498 10.52 -21.61 20.58
N TYR A 499 9.22 -21.49 20.39
CA TYR A 499 8.42 -20.47 21.06
C TYR A 499 8.44 -20.63 22.59
N ASN A 500 8.48 -21.86 23.08
CA ASN A 500 8.65 -22.16 24.49
C ASN A 500 10.10 -21.90 24.99
N TYR A 501 11.10 -21.97 24.12
CA TYR A 501 12.50 -21.66 24.47
C TYR A 501 12.68 -20.15 24.71
N TYR A 502 12.09 -19.31 23.89
CA TYR A 502 12.12 -17.83 24.07
C TYR A 502 11.31 -17.37 25.29
N LEU A 503 10.20 -18.05 25.60
CA LEU A 503 9.39 -17.76 26.80
C LEU A 503 10.06 -18.26 28.11
N LYS A 504 11.00 -19.18 28.03
CA LYS A 504 11.73 -19.67 29.22
C LYS A 504 13.01 -18.88 29.55
N ASN A 505 13.55 -18.15 28.58
CA ASN A 505 14.81 -17.43 28.72
C ASN A 505 14.65 -15.90 28.70
N SER A 506 13.41 -15.38 28.66
CA SER A 506 13.03 -13.98 28.89
C SER A 506 12.56 -13.79 30.33
#